data_8ed84ef6d7d8377b048109b8b3bed5de
#
_entry.id   8ed84ef6d7d8377b048109b8b3bed5de
#
_cell.length_a   1.000
_cell.length_b   1.000
_cell.length_c   1.000
_cell.angle_alpha   90.00
_cell.angle_beta   90.00
_cell.angle_gamma   90.00
#
_symmetry.space_group_name_H-M   'P 1'
#
loop_
_entity.id
_entity.type
_entity.pdbx_description
1 polymer ?
#
loop_
_entity_poly.entity_id
_entity_poly.type
_entity_poly.pdbx_seq_one_letter_code
_entity_poly.pdbx_strand_id
1 'polypeptide(L)'
;MTHNLVTRGQSLMRLALLSLQSLVLVPLLLMPMMASAADQDPAIAWDKIAAGAMVLDVRTPEEFAEGHLANAVNIPFEQVAEKFAKRGIAKDTPVVLYCRSGRRSSIATEALVAAGYTQTYNGGGYSTLVEAKKTPAK
;
A
#
# COMPACT_ATOMS: atom_id res chain seq x y z
N MET A 1 -60.00 -58.08 18.55
CA MET A 1 -58.60 -58.13 18.97
C MET A 1 -57.74 -57.52 17.81
N THR A 2 -57.53 -56.29 17.89
CA THR A 2 -56.81 -55.57 16.87
C THR A 2 -55.78 -54.73 17.57
N HIS A 3 -54.55 -55.11 17.46
CA HIS A 3 -53.43 -54.38 18.07
C HIS A 3 -52.41 -53.88 17.05
N ASN A 4 -52.36 -52.57 16.96
CA ASN A 4 -51.15 -51.76 16.91
C ASN A 4 -50.01 -52.21 16.01
N LEU A 5 -49.99 -51.59 14.81
CA LEU A 5 -48.85 -51.50 13.95
C LEU A 5 -48.69 -50.05 13.42
N VAL A 6 -48.68 -49.07 14.30
CA VAL A 6 -48.46 -47.67 13.90
C VAL A 6 -47.54 -46.97 14.88
N THR A 7 -46.36 -47.48 15.11
CA THR A 7 -45.35 -46.72 15.89
C THR A 7 -43.89 -47.05 15.53
N ARG A 8 -43.62 -47.49 14.34
CA ARG A 8 -42.22 -47.72 13.93
C ARG A 8 -41.72 -46.84 12.75
N GLY A 9 -42.57 -45.96 12.24
CA GLY A 9 -42.23 -45.13 11.10
C GLY A 9 -41.70 -43.72 11.41
N GLN A 10 -41.76 -43.27 12.66
CA GLN A 10 -41.44 -41.86 12.97
C GLN A 10 -40.06 -41.63 13.56
N SER A 11 -39.34 -42.68 13.93
CA SER A 11 -38.00 -42.53 14.50
C SER A 11 -36.88 -42.45 13.48
N LEU A 12 -37.11 -42.90 12.26
CA LEU A 12 -36.09 -42.86 11.21
C LEU A 12 -36.07 -41.54 10.42
N MET A 13 -37.11 -40.74 10.55
CA MET A 13 -37.22 -39.48 9.80
C MET A 13 -36.62 -38.27 10.54
N ARG A 14 -36.26 -38.45 11.81
CA ARG A 14 -35.64 -37.39 12.62
C ARG A 14 -34.13 -37.41 12.63
N LEU A 15 -33.49 -38.45 12.15
CA LEU A 15 -32.02 -38.54 12.07
C LEU A 15 -31.47 -38.06 10.76
N ALA A 16 -32.30 -37.83 9.75
CA ALA A 16 -31.83 -37.33 8.43
C ALA A 16 -31.78 -35.78 8.30
N LEU A 17 -32.26 -35.04 9.31
CA LEU A 17 -32.34 -33.59 9.29
C LEU A 17 -31.22 -32.90 10.10
N LEU A 18 -30.32 -33.65 10.70
CA LEU A 18 -29.22 -33.10 11.52
C LEU A 18 -27.86 -33.15 10.85
N SER A 19 -27.78 -33.55 9.59
CA SER A 19 -26.51 -33.65 8.87
C SER A 19 -26.31 -32.61 7.76
N LEU A 20 -27.12 -31.56 7.72
CA LEU A 20 -26.95 -30.47 6.76
C LEU A 20 -26.69 -29.14 7.46
N GLN A 21 -25.96 -29.15 8.56
CA GLN A 21 -25.19 -28.00 8.93
C GLN A 21 -23.89 -28.06 8.12
N SER A 22 -24.04 -27.72 6.85
CA SER A 22 -22.90 -27.32 6.04
C SER A 22 -22.15 -26.27 6.82
N LEU A 23 -21.01 -26.68 7.30
CA LEU A 23 -19.93 -25.83 7.72
C LEU A 23 -19.66 -24.90 6.55
N VAL A 24 -20.32 -23.75 6.52
CA VAL A 24 -19.92 -22.64 5.68
C VAL A 24 -18.61 -22.17 6.29
N LEU A 25 -17.56 -22.86 5.88
CA LEU A 25 -16.21 -22.35 6.01
C LEU A 25 -16.19 -21.11 5.15
N VAL A 26 -16.52 -19.97 5.73
CA VAL A 26 -16.19 -18.68 5.16
C VAL A 26 -14.66 -18.71 5.06
N PRO A 27 -14.07 -18.78 3.88
CA PRO A 27 -12.65 -18.52 3.78
C PRO A 27 -12.51 -17.09 4.26
N LEU A 28 -12.01 -16.92 5.47
CA LEU A 28 -11.41 -15.68 5.91
C LEU A 28 -10.34 -15.42 4.87
N LEU A 29 -10.68 -14.62 3.85
CA LEU A 29 -9.70 -14.07 2.94
C LEU A 29 -8.75 -13.29 3.85
N LEU A 30 -7.67 -13.96 4.23
CA LEU A 30 -6.45 -13.28 4.60
C LEU A 30 -6.04 -12.51 3.33
N MET A 31 -6.60 -11.32 3.17
CA MET A 31 -5.96 -10.34 2.35
C MET A 31 -4.57 -10.17 2.97
N PRO A 32 -3.50 -10.48 2.25
CA PRO A 32 -2.20 -10.05 2.71
C PRO A 32 -2.37 -8.55 2.88
N MET A 33 -2.35 -8.06 4.12
CA MET A 33 -1.93 -6.70 4.35
C MET A 33 -0.53 -6.69 3.72
N MET A 34 -0.45 -6.19 2.51
CA MET A 34 0.81 -5.73 1.99
C MET A 34 1.20 -4.59 2.92
N ALA A 35 1.85 -4.95 4.02
CA ALA A 35 2.76 -4.04 4.65
C ALA A 35 3.62 -3.57 3.49
N SER A 36 3.45 -2.32 3.08
CA SER A 36 4.37 -1.66 2.19
C SER A 36 5.72 -1.81 2.88
N ALA A 37 6.46 -2.83 2.47
CA ALA A 37 7.85 -2.94 2.87
C ALA A 37 8.43 -1.58 2.52
N ALA A 38 8.98 -0.90 3.52
CA ALA A 38 9.56 0.41 3.33
C ALA A 38 10.55 0.27 2.17
N ASP A 39 10.20 0.81 1.00
CA ASP A 39 11.01 0.70 -0.20
C ASP A 39 12.46 1.09 0.15
N GLN A 40 12.82 2.34 0.10
CA GLN A 40 14.05 2.94 0.61
C GLN A 40 15.38 2.38 0.04
N ASP A 41 15.33 1.64 -1.05
CA ASP A 41 16.55 1.32 -1.80
C ASP A 41 16.91 2.51 -2.71
N PRO A 42 18.04 3.19 -2.45
CA PRO A 42 18.41 4.38 -3.22
C PRO A 42 18.77 4.08 -4.68
N ALA A 43 19.26 2.89 -4.99
CA ALA A 43 19.55 2.50 -6.37
C ALA A 43 18.25 2.37 -7.17
N ILE A 44 17.26 1.69 -6.63
CA ILE A 44 15.93 1.57 -7.25
C ILE A 44 15.27 2.94 -7.40
N ALA A 45 15.38 3.80 -6.39
CA ALA A 45 14.86 5.16 -6.47
C ALA A 45 15.48 5.92 -7.65
N TRP A 46 16.81 5.86 -7.82
CA TRP A 46 17.49 6.52 -8.92
C TRP A 46 17.15 5.92 -10.29
N ASP A 47 16.96 4.61 -10.39
CA ASP A 47 16.51 3.96 -11.63
C ASP A 47 15.12 4.46 -12.04
N LYS A 48 14.21 4.59 -11.08
CA LYS A 48 12.88 5.16 -11.34
C LYS A 48 12.93 6.62 -11.76
N ILE A 49 13.76 7.41 -11.12
CA ILE A 49 13.98 8.83 -11.49
C ILE A 49 14.56 8.93 -12.89
N ALA A 50 15.54 8.12 -13.22
CA ALA A 50 16.14 8.06 -14.55
C ALA A 50 15.13 7.64 -15.62
N ALA A 51 14.17 6.78 -15.27
CA ALA A 51 13.06 6.38 -16.12
C ALA A 51 11.94 7.43 -16.26
N GLY A 52 12.07 8.59 -15.60
CA GLY A 52 11.14 9.70 -15.71
C GLY A 52 10.13 9.84 -14.59
N ALA A 53 10.30 9.15 -13.47
CA ALA A 53 9.42 9.32 -12.32
C ALA A 53 9.48 10.77 -11.78
N MET A 54 8.34 11.28 -11.33
CA MET A 54 8.24 12.52 -10.61
C MET A 54 9.03 12.43 -9.30
N VAL A 55 9.85 13.43 -9.01
CA VAL A 55 10.62 13.51 -7.75
C VAL A 55 9.88 14.42 -6.77
N LEU A 56 9.45 13.87 -5.65
CA LEU A 56 8.64 14.57 -4.67
C LEU A 56 9.37 14.67 -3.33
N ASP A 57 9.75 15.89 -2.97
CA ASP A 57 10.28 16.21 -1.64
C ASP A 57 9.12 16.52 -0.69
N VAL A 58 8.94 15.68 0.32
CA VAL A 58 7.83 15.82 1.27
C VAL A 58 8.26 16.46 2.60
N ARG A 59 9.43 17.09 2.60
CA ARG A 59 9.94 17.85 3.74
C ARG A 59 9.24 19.21 3.82
N THR A 60 9.65 20.00 4.82
CA THR A 60 9.17 21.38 4.92
C THR A 60 9.75 22.25 3.80
N PRO A 61 9.11 23.39 3.49
CA PRO A 61 9.66 24.36 2.53
C PRO A 61 11.06 24.87 2.92
N GLU A 62 11.33 25.01 4.20
CA GLU A 62 12.62 25.45 4.73
C GLU A 62 13.70 24.40 4.46
N GLU A 63 13.44 23.14 4.75
CA GLU A 63 14.36 22.04 4.45
C GLU A 63 14.62 21.93 2.93
N PHE A 64 13.59 22.11 2.13
CA PHE A 64 13.71 22.13 0.66
C PHE A 64 14.60 23.27 0.17
N ALA A 65 14.46 24.46 0.74
CA ALA A 65 15.28 25.63 0.38
C ALA A 65 16.76 25.46 0.72
N GLU A 66 17.08 24.69 1.76
CA GLU A 66 18.48 24.40 2.14
C GLU A 66 19.19 23.46 1.14
N GLY A 67 18.44 22.73 0.33
CA GLY A 67 18.93 21.83 -0.69
C GLY A 67 17.94 20.69 -0.96
N HIS A 68 17.82 20.29 -2.21
CA HIS A 68 16.90 19.25 -2.67
C HIS A 68 17.45 18.53 -3.91
N LEU A 69 16.86 17.41 -4.25
CA LEU A 69 17.21 16.70 -5.49
C LEU A 69 16.82 17.51 -6.73
N ALA A 70 17.59 17.36 -7.79
CA ALA A 70 17.30 18.01 -9.07
C ALA A 70 15.87 17.68 -9.53
N ASN A 71 15.16 18.69 -10.01
CA ASN A 71 13.77 18.62 -10.48
C ASN A 71 12.74 18.21 -9.42
N ALA A 72 13.09 18.19 -8.14
CA ALA A 72 12.15 17.87 -7.09
C ALA A 72 11.06 18.96 -6.97
N VAL A 73 9.83 18.48 -6.76
CA VAL A 73 8.69 19.31 -6.36
C VAL A 73 8.52 19.18 -4.86
N ASN A 74 8.31 20.29 -4.16
CA ASN A 74 8.08 20.27 -2.72
C ASN A 74 6.58 20.30 -2.39
N ILE A 75 6.13 19.27 -1.72
CA ILE A 75 4.80 19.20 -1.09
C ILE A 75 4.98 18.56 0.27
N PRO A 76 4.77 19.26 1.39
CA PRO A 76 4.84 18.67 2.72
C PRO A 76 3.97 17.42 2.85
N PHE A 77 4.46 16.43 3.58
CA PHE A 77 3.90 15.07 3.57
C PHE A 77 2.40 15.02 3.93
N GLU A 78 1.93 15.90 4.79
CA GLU A 78 0.51 15.96 5.19
C GLU A 78 -0.42 16.42 4.07
N GLN A 79 0.12 17.08 3.05
CA GLN A 79 -0.65 17.73 1.97
C GLN A 79 -0.62 16.93 0.65
N VAL A 80 0.15 15.86 0.58
CA VAL A 80 0.46 15.20 -0.71
C VAL A 80 -0.79 14.70 -1.41
N ALA A 81 -1.65 13.93 -0.74
CA ALA A 81 -2.84 13.37 -1.35
C ALA A 81 -3.83 14.46 -1.82
N GLU A 82 -4.04 15.49 -1.02
CA GLU A 82 -4.89 16.63 -1.37
C GLU A 82 -4.35 17.40 -2.57
N LYS A 83 -3.06 17.72 -2.57
CA LYS A 83 -2.41 18.47 -3.66
C LYS A 83 -2.40 17.70 -4.97
N PHE A 84 -2.19 16.37 -4.91
CA PHE A 84 -2.25 15.51 -6.08
C PHE A 84 -3.64 15.49 -6.70
N ALA A 85 -4.68 15.38 -5.87
CA ALA A 85 -6.06 15.46 -6.33
C ALA A 85 -6.38 16.82 -6.97
N LYS A 86 -6.02 17.92 -6.30
CA LYS A 86 -6.25 19.29 -6.80
C LYS A 86 -5.52 19.57 -8.11
N ARG A 87 -4.34 19.01 -8.31
CA ARG A 87 -3.54 19.17 -9.55
C ARG A 87 -3.97 18.20 -10.65
N GLY A 88 -4.90 17.31 -10.40
CA GLY A 88 -5.36 16.31 -11.37
C GLY A 88 -4.25 15.36 -11.82
N ILE A 89 -3.32 15.01 -10.92
CA ILE A 89 -2.24 14.09 -11.26
C ILE A 89 -2.82 12.69 -11.51
N ALA A 90 -2.47 12.10 -12.65
CA ALA A 90 -2.96 10.79 -13.05
C ALA A 90 -2.54 9.70 -12.04
N LYS A 91 -3.43 8.74 -11.77
CA LYS A 91 -3.22 7.69 -10.76
C LYS A 91 -2.08 6.72 -11.08
N ASP A 92 -1.70 6.62 -12.33
CA ASP A 92 -0.59 5.80 -12.83
C ASP A 92 0.73 6.57 -13.00
N THR A 93 0.79 7.82 -12.55
CA THR A 93 2.01 8.62 -12.59
C THR A 93 3.07 8.01 -11.68
N PRO A 94 4.26 7.65 -12.21
CA PRO A 94 5.37 7.20 -11.38
C PRO A 94 5.89 8.32 -10.49
N VAL A 95 6.00 8.07 -9.21
CA VAL A 95 6.45 9.06 -8.21
C VAL A 95 7.46 8.43 -7.27
N VAL A 96 8.60 9.06 -7.10
CA VAL A 96 9.57 8.79 -6.04
C VAL A 96 9.47 9.88 -5.00
N LEU A 97 9.11 9.50 -3.79
CA LEU A 97 9.02 10.40 -2.65
C LEU A 97 10.26 10.27 -1.78
N TYR A 98 10.70 11.36 -1.19
CA TYR A 98 11.76 11.32 -0.18
C TYR A 98 11.55 12.38 0.90
N CYS A 99 12.16 12.16 2.05
CA CYS A 99 12.22 13.14 3.12
C CYS A 99 13.62 13.16 3.75
N ARG A 100 13.74 13.51 5.02
CA ARG A 100 15.03 13.50 5.71
C ARG A 100 15.53 12.09 6.04
N SER A 101 14.63 11.21 6.51
CA SER A 101 14.95 9.87 7.03
C SER A 101 14.11 8.74 6.44
N GLY A 102 13.15 9.03 5.57
CA GLY A 102 12.23 8.05 5.00
C GLY A 102 10.90 7.88 5.76
N ARG A 103 10.76 8.41 6.99
CA ARG A 103 9.52 8.26 7.78
C ARG A 103 8.36 9.07 7.21
N ARG A 104 8.54 10.37 6.96
CA ARG A 104 7.50 11.24 6.40
C ARG A 104 7.14 10.83 4.97
N SER A 105 8.12 10.41 4.18
CA SER A 105 7.88 9.89 2.83
C SER A 105 7.14 8.55 2.84
N SER A 106 7.31 7.71 3.85
CA SER A 106 6.49 6.50 4.04
C SER A 106 5.02 6.88 4.26
N ILE A 107 4.75 7.81 5.16
CA ILE A 107 3.39 8.29 5.44
C ILE A 107 2.75 8.88 4.18
N ALA A 108 3.48 9.70 3.43
CA ALA A 108 2.99 10.29 2.18
C ALA A 108 2.73 9.22 1.10
N THR A 109 3.61 8.23 0.98
CA THR A 109 3.43 7.11 0.06
C THR A 109 2.18 6.31 0.38
N GLU A 110 1.96 5.98 1.65
CA GLU A 110 0.75 5.29 2.10
C GLU A 110 -0.52 6.10 1.80
N ALA A 111 -0.49 7.41 2.00
CA ALA A 111 -1.61 8.29 1.67
C ALA A 111 -1.92 8.30 0.17
N LEU A 112 -0.90 8.30 -0.69
CA LEU A 112 -1.09 8.21 -2.13
C LEU A 112 -1.63 6.85 -2.56
N VAL A 113 -1.12 5.75 -2.00
CA VAL A 113 -1.64 4.40 -2.26
C VAL A 113 -3.11 4.31 -1.87
N ALA A 114 -3.48 4.81 -0.69
CA ALA A 114 -4.87 4.87 -0.24
C ALA A 114 -5.76 5.72 -1.16
N ALA A 115 -5.20 6.74 -1.80
CA ALA A 115 -5.88 7.59 -2.77
C ALA A 115 -5.93 6.99 -4.19
N GLY A 116 -5.38 5.78 -4.41
CA GLY A 116 -5.43 5.04 -5.67
C GLY A 116 -4.26 5.24 -6.61
N TYR A 117 -3.16 5.88 -6.17
CA TYR A 117 -1.93 5.98 -6.96
C TYR A 117 -1.18 4.65 -6.95
N THR A 118 -0.83 4.14 -8.12
CA THR A 118 -0.36 2.75 -8.31
C THR A 118 1.14 2.62 -8.50
N GLN A 119 1.86 3.71 -8.72
CA GLN A 119 3.30 3.70 -9.03
C GLN A 119 4.09 4.63 -8.12
N THR A 120 3.91 4.47 -6.82
CA THR A 120 4.60 5.24 -5.80
C THR A 120 5.77 4.45 -5.24
N TYR A 121 6.87 5.13 -4.92
CA TYR A 121 8.05 4.55 -4.33
C TYR A 121 8.62 5.46 -3.23
N ASN A 122 8.82 4.91 -2.03
CA ASN A 122 9.50 5.63 -0.96
C ASN A 122 11.01 5.55 -1.18
N GLY A 123 11.61 6.63 -1.63
CA GLY A 123 13.05 6.72 -1.89
C GLY A 123 13.92 6.85 -0.63
N GLY A 124 13.31 7.07 0.54
CA GLY A 124 14.03 7.19 1.81
C GLY A 124 14.54 8.58 2.13
N GLY A 125 15.75 8.66 2.61
CA GLY A 125 16.36 9.91 3.10
C GLY A 125 17.16 10.67 2.04
N TYR A 126 17.05 12.00 2.08
CA TYR A 126 17.77 12.90 1.18
C TYR A 126 19.28 12.63 1.14
N SER A 127 19.94 12.56 2.30
CA SER A 127 21.38 12.33 2.37
C SER A 127 21.78 11.00 1.75
N THR A 128 21.02 9.94 1.99
CA THR A 128 21.26 8.61 1.42
C THR A 128 21.13 8.63 -0.10
N LEU A 129 20.13 9.32 -0.64
CA LEU A 129 19.96 9.48 -2.08
C LEU A 129 21.09 10.28 -2.72
N VAL A 130 21.52 11.36 -2.08
CA VAL A 130 22.66 12.18 -2.57
C VAL A 130 23.94 11.34 -2.58
N GLU A 131 24.20 10.57 -1.54
CA GLU A 131 25.40 9.74 -1.42
C GLU A 131 25.41 8.61 -2.46
N ALA A 132 24.28 7.93 -2.65
CA ALA A 132 24.14 6.88 -3.64
C ALA A 132 24.38 7.38 -5.07
N LYS A 133 24.01 8.62 -5.38
CA LYS A 133 24.27 9.21 -6.69
C LYS A 133 25.76 9.42 -6.96
N LYS A 134 26.56 9.68 -5.93
CA LYS A 134 28.02 9.88 -6.06
C LYS A 134 28.78 8.57 -6.24
N THR A 135 28.20 7.45 -5.84
CA THR A 135 28.80 6.12 -5.92
C THR A 135 28.23 5.40 -7.14
N PRO A 136 28.97 5.27 -8.25
CA PRO A 136 28.50 4.51 -9.39
C PRO A 136 28.31 3.05 -8.99
N ALA A 137 27.19 2.45 -9.43
CA ALA A 137 26.98 1.02 -9.27
C ALA A 137 28.16 0.25 -9.91
N LYS A 138 28.72 -0.70 -9.14
CA LYS A 138 29.77 -1.59 -9.64
C LYS A 138 29.16 -2.66 -10.52
#